data_7a10565bbef18c55cdc7871264b4acc5
#
_entry.id   7a10565bbef18c55cdc7871264b4acc5
#
_cell.length_a   1.000
_cell.length_b   1.000
_cell.length_c   1.000
_cell.angle_alpha   90.00
_cell.angle_beta   90.00
_cell.angle_gamma   90.00
#
_symmetry.space_group_name_H-M   'P 1'
#
loop_
_entity.id
_entity.type
_entity.pdbx_description
1 polymer ?
#
loop_
_entity_poly.entity_id
_entity_poly.type
_entity_poly.pdbx_seq_one_letter_code
_entity_poly.pdbx_strand_id
1 'polypeptide(L)'
;MIKKKLIKIGLSTVILLQIAIPSFARGHVSSPIEPIGNISIIVPYMKYTARASTNLIIDSKGNATVTASIDGYKGITNKVSVNAELQQYKNGKWIKVKSFSDSDNSHRIRIYETTKVSKGYKYRVVTKVTAIHNGDKEIRTITSSEQKY
;
A
#
# COMPACT_ATOMS: atom_id res chain seq x y z
N MET A 1 -62.39 60.81 -40.14
CA MET A 1 -62.51 59.34 -39.94
C MET A 1 -61.34 58.87 -39.20
N ILE A 2 -61.40 58.71 -37.87
CA ILE A 2 -60.30 58.34 -37.00
C ILE A 2 -60.58 56.93 -36.49
N LYS A 3 -59.78 55.98 -36.93
CA LYS A 3 -59.90 54.57 -36.49
C LYS A 3 -59.21 54.42 -35.12
N LYS A 4 -59.98 54.16 -34.07
CA LYS A 4 -59.49 53.84 -32.75
C LYS A 4 -58.89 52.38 -32.74
N LYS A 5 -57.59 52.28 -32.43
CA LYS A 5 -56.89 51.00 -32.26
C LYS A 5 -57.08 50.56 -30.83
N LEU A 6 -57.75 49.43 -30.62
CA LEU A 6 -57.89 48.77 -29.31
C LEU A 6 -56.57 48.10 -28.94
N ILE A 7 -56.00 48.51 -27.84
CA ILE A 7 -54.83 47.86 -27.24
C ILE A 7 -55.38 46.80 -26.35
N LYS A 8 -55.08 45.51 -26.69
CA LYS A 8 -55.30 44.36 -25.80
C LYS A 8 -54.22 44.31 -24.80
N ILE A 9 -54.55 44.52 -23.55
CA ILE A 9 -53.65 44.32 -22.43
C ILE A 9 -53.59 42.77 -22.15
N GLY A 10 -52.54 42.16 -22.54
CA GLY A 10 -52.26 40.73 -22.19
C GLY A 10 -51.81 40.61 -20.74
N LEU A 11 -52.62 39.92 -19.94
CA LEU A 11 -52.29 39.58 -18.57
C LEU A 11 -51.21 38.53 -18.61
N SER A 12 -49.97 38.94 -18.33
CA SER A 12 -48.81 38.04 -18.20
C SER A 12 -48.83 37.39 -16.82
N THR A 13 -49.25 36.14 -16.78
CA THR A 13 -49.11 35.28 -15.60
C THR A 13 -47.64 34.94 -15.40
N VAL A 14 -47.00 35.56 -14.41
CA VAL A 14 -45.66 35.17 -13.97
C VAL A 14 -45.76 33.84 -13.24
N ILE A 15 -45.34 32.77 -13.90
CA ILE A 15 -45.16 31.47 -13.29
C ILE A 15 -43.83 31.52 -12.56
N LEU A 16 -43.86 31.62 -11.22
CA LEU A 16 -42.68 31.42 -10.39
C LEU A 16 -42.27 29.95 -10.46
N LEU A 17 -41.29 29.64 -11.27
CA LEU A 17 -40.65 28.33 -11.29
C LEU A 17 -39.77 28.22 -10.06
N GLN A 18 -40.26 27.57 -9.02
CA GLN A 18 -39.43 27.19 -7.86
C GLN A 18 -38.43 26.11 -8.28
N ILE A 19 -37.21 26.51 -8.51
CA ILE A 19 -36.09 25.57 -8.72
C ILE A 19 -35.77 25.00 -7.36
N ALA A 20 -36.27 23.78 -7.10
CA ALA A 20 -35.78 22.97 -5.98
C ALA A 20 -34.30 22.62 -6.21
N ILE A 21 -33.41 23.28 -5.48
CA ILE A 21 -31.99 22.94 -5.46
C ILE A 21 -31.86 21.61 -4.72
N PRO A 22 -31.45 20.51 -5.38
CA PRO A 22 -31.17 19.30 -4.65
C PRO A 22 -30.00 19.62 -3.71
N SER A 23 -30.26 19.54 -2.41
CA SER A 23 -29.21 19.49 -1.40
C SER A 23 -28.37 18.24 -1.68
N PHE A 24 -27.25 18.41 -2.34
CA PHE A 24 -26.20 17.40 -2.34
C PHE A 24 -25.71 17.25 -0.91
N ALA A 25 -26.29 16.31 -0.19
CA ALA A 25 -25.64 15.77 0.99
C ALA A 25 -24.23 15.38 0.53
N ARG A 26 -23.21 16.12 0.99
CA ARG A 26 -21.82 15.67 0.92
C ARG A 26 -21.74 14.39 1.72
N GLY A 27 -22.09 13.28 1.07
CA GLY A 27 -21.63 12.00 1.51
C GLY A 27 -20.10 12.10 1.53
N HIS A 28 -19.53 11.97 2.72
CA HIS A 28 -18.12 11.63 2.87
C HIS A 28 -17.97 10.28 2.18
N VAL A 29 -17.68 10.31 0.89
CA VAL A 29 -17.13 9.16 0.19
C VAL A 29 -15.73 9.04 0.74
N SER A 30 -15.60 8.33 1.88
CA SER A 30 -14.35 7.69 2.20
C SER A 30 -14.11 6.73 1.04
N SER A 31 -13.33 7.15 0.05
CA SER A 31 -12.80 6.23 -0.94
C SER A 31 -12.23 5.06 -0.15
N PRO A 32 -12.62 3.81 -0.42
CA PRO A 32 -11.91 2.69 0.12
C PRO A 32 -10.44 2.94 -0.24
N ILE A 33 -9.59 3.09 0.76
CA ILE A 33 -8.14 3.04 0.55
C ILE A 33 -7.95 1.63 0.01
N GLU A 34 -7.82 1.49 -1.31
CA GLU A 34 -7.39 0.26 -1.93
C GLU A 34 -6.13 -0.15 -1.16
N PRO A 35 -6.06 -1.35 -0.58
CA PRO A 35 -4.90 -1.77 0.17
C PRO A 35 -3.72 -1.77 -0.78
N ILE A 36 -2.85 -0.77 -0.63
CA ILE A 36 -1.63 -0.61 -1.40
C ILE A 36 -0.72 -1.79 -1.07
N GLY A 37 -0.83 -2.84 -1.88
CA GLY A 37 -0.05 -4.07 -1.74
C GLY A 37 -0.35 -4.83 -0.45
N ASN A 38 -0.44 -6.14 -0.54
CA ASN A 38 -0.65 -7.01 0.63
C ASN A 38 0.59 -6.97 1.54
N ILE A 39 0.56 -6.12 2.56
CA ILE A 39 1.61 -6.01 3.56
C ILE A 39 1.37 -7.10 4.60
N SER A 40 2.29 -8.06 4.70
CA SER A 40 2.29 -8.98 5.83
C SER A 40 2.84 -8.27 7.07
N ILE A 41 1.98 -8.03 8.04
CA ILE A 41 2.35 -7.43 9.34
C ILE A 41 2.38 -8.54 10.38
N ILE A 42 3.50 -8.68 11.08
CA ILE A 42 3.59 -9.55 12.25
C ILE A 42 3.09 -8.77 13.46
N VAL A 43 2.07 -9.30 14.15
CA VAL A 43 1.47 -8.76 15.37
C VAL A 43 2.04 -9.49 16.60
N PRO A 44 2.02 -8.90 17.77
CA PRO A 44 3.13 -8.93 18.72
C PRO A 44 2.97 -9.97 19.85
N TYR A 45 3.98 -10.72 20.06
CA TYR A 45 4.55 -11.15 21.37
C TYR A 45 6.06 -11.27 21.16
N MET A 46 6.66 -10.18 20.64
CA MET A 46 8.08 -10.16 20.33
C MET A 46 8.83 -9.41 21.40
N LYS A 47 9.95 -9.97 21.85
CA LYS A 47 10.75 -9.45 22.95
C LYS A 47 11.49 -8.15 22.57
N TYR A 48 11.97 -8.09 21.34
CA TYR A 48 12.80 -6.98 20.83
C TYR A 48 12.22 -6.30 19.59
N THR A 49 11.23 -6.89 18.92
CA THR A 49 10.65 -6.40 17.68
C THR A 49 9.26 -5.81 17.93
N ALA A 50 9.07 -4.53 17.69
CA ALA A 50 7.76 -3.89 17.76
C ALA A 50 6.94 -4.13 16.49
N ARG A 51 7.59 -4.11 15.32
CA ARG A 51 6.94 -4.36 14.02
C ARG A 51 7.96 -4.83 12.98
N ALA A 52 7.51 -5.68 12.08
CA ALA A 52 8.24 -6.01 10.88
C ALA A 52 7.29 -6.15 9.69
N SER A 53 7.75 -5.81 8.50
CA SER A 53 6.92 -5.88 7.29
C SER A 53 7.75 -6.30 6.08
N THR A 54 7.08 -6.93 5.10
CA THR A 54 7.63 -7.20 3.78
C THR A 54 6.56 -7.01 2.72
N ASN A 55 6.93 -6.45 1.58
CA ASN A 55 6.03 -6.19 0.48
C ASN A 55 6.74 -6.41 -0.86
N LEU A 56 5.98 -6.84 -1.86
CA LEU A 56 6.41 -6.98 -3.24
C LEU A 56 5.40 -6.30 -4.15
N ILE A 57 5.88 -5.44 -5.03
CA ILE A 57 5.09 -4.83 -6.10
C ILE A 57 5.82 -5.09 -7.41
N ILE A 58 5.10 -5.54 -8.44
CA ILE A 58 5.66 -5.72 -9.78
C ILE A 58 4.87 -4.84 -10.75
N ASP A 59 5.56 -3.93 -11.42
CA ASP A 59 4.94 -3.04 -12.39
C ASP A 59 4.73 -3.74 -13.75
N SER A 60 3.99 -3.07 -14.65
CA SER A 60 3.71 -3.57 -16.01
C SER A 60 4.97 -3.73 -16.87
N LYS A 61 6.09 -3.17 -16.47
CA LYS A 61 7.39 -3.29 -17.14
C LYS A 61 8.28 -4.39 -16.55
N GLY A 62 7.80 -5.12 -15.54
CA GLY A 62 8.54 -6.18 -14.85
C GLY A 62 9.58 -5.69 -13.86
N ASN A 63 9.44 -4.48 -13.34
CA ASN A 63 10.27 -4.04 -12.21
C ASN A 63 9.62 -4.57 -10.93
N ALA A 64 10.28 -5.49 -10.28
CA ALA A 64 9.90 -6.00 -8.97
C ALA A 64 10.53 -5.12 -7.88
N THR A 65 9.71 -4.38 -7.16
CA THR A 65 10.11 -3.56 -6.02
C THR A 65 9.88 -4.33 -4.74
N VAL A 66 10.95 -4.58 -4.01
CA VAL A 66 10.98 -5.24 -2.71
C VAL A 66 11.13 -4.19 -1.63
N THR A 67 10.19 -4.14 -0.69
CA THR A 67 10.29 -3.31 0.51
C THR A 67 10.25 -4.23 1.73
N ALA A 68 11.22 -4.10 2.62
CA ALA A 68 11.20 -4.83 3.89
C ALA A 68 11.72 -3.93 5.02
N SER A 69 11.14 -4.06 6.20
CA SER A 69 11.52 -3.25 7.35
C SER A 69 11.36 -4.00 8.67
N ILE A 70 12.12 -3.55 9.65
CA ILE A 70 11.96 -3.91 11.05
C ILE A 70 12.04 -2.66 11.91
N ASP A 71 11.13 -2.55 12.86
CA ASP A 71 11.18 -1.60 13.96
C ASP A 71 11.26 -2.41 15.26
N GLY A 72 12.37 -2.31 15.97
CA GLY A 72 12.54 -2.82 17.33
C GLY A 72 12.05 -1.80 18.36
N TYR A 73 11.98 -2.19 19.62
CA TYR A 73 11.63 -1.28 20.72
C TYR A 73 12.75 -0.27 20.96
N LYS A 74 12.44 1.03 20.82
CA LYS A 74 13.39 2.11 21.09
C LYS A 74 13.87 2.03 22.55
N GLY A 75 15.18 2.16 22.75
CA GLY A 75 15.82 2.05 24.09
C GLY A 75 16.09 0.61 24.55
N ILE A 76 15.57 -0.39 23.83
CA ILE A 76 15.83 -1.82 24.06
C ILE A 76 16.65 -2.39 22.90
N THR A 77 16.12 -2.39 21.69
CA THR A 77 16.81 -2.94 20.53
C THR A 77 17.96 -2.05 20.11
N ASN A 78 19.17 -2.59 20.07
CA ASN A 78 20.38 -1.84 19.77
C ASN A 78 20.99 -2.20 18.39
N LYS A 79 20.53 -3.28 17.77
CA LYS A 79 20.91 -3.61 16.39
C LYS A 79 19.77 -4.37 15.70
N VAL A 80 19.58 -4.08 14.40
CA VAL A 80 18.63 -4.79 13.55
C VAL A 80 19.27 -5.21 12.24
N SER A 81 18.72 -6.25 11.61
CA SER A 81 19.07 -6.63 10.24
C SER A 81 17.85 -7.16 9.49
N VAL A 82 17.89 -6.99 8.17
CA VAL A 82 16.91 -7.48 7.22
C VAL A 82 17.62 -8.27 6.13
N ASN A 83 17.11 -9.45 5.81
CA ASN A 83 17.50 -10.24 4.65
C ASN A 83 16.23 -10.65 3.90
N ALA A 84 16.00 -10.04 2.73
CA ALA A 84 14.83 -10.27 1.88
C ALA A 84 15.23 -11.07 0.65
N GLU A 85 14.59 -12.20 0.46
CA GLU A 85 14.81 -13.10 -0.68
C GLU A 85 13.61 -13.01 -1.63
N LEU A 86 13.82 -12.50 -2.85
CA LEU A 86 12.85 -12.55 -3.93
C LEU A 86 12.87 -13.97 -4.52
N GLN A 87 11.72 -14.62 -4.54
CA GLN A 87 11.51 -15.96 -5.04
C GLN A 87 10.55 -15.98 -6.23
N GLN A 88 10.81 -16.87 -7.18
CA GLN A 88 9.97 -17.18 -8.34
C GLN A 88 9.40 -18.59 -8.18
N TYR A 89 8.11 -18.78 -8.49
CA TYR A 89 7.50 -20.10 -8.58
C TYR A 89 7.71 -20.70 -9.96
N LYS A 90 8.49 -21.80 -10.03
CA LYS A 90 8.82 -22.50 -11.25
C LYS A 90 8.89 -24.02 -11.01
N ASN A 91 8.27 -24.80 -11.88
CA ASN A 91 8.27 -26.27 -11.80
C ASN A 91 7.81 -26.83 -10.44
N GLY A 92 6.74 -26.22 -9.88
CA GLY A 92 6.19 -26.66 -8.60
C GLY A 92 6.97 -26.20 -7.35
N LYS A 93 8.01 -25.37 -7.51
CA LYS A 93 8.91 -24.98 -6.42
C LYS A 93 9.17 -23.47 -6.41
N TRP A 94 9.41 -22.93 -5.22
CA TRP A 94 9.92 -21.57 -5.06
C TRP A 94 11.44 -21.58 -5.18
N ILE A 95 11.98 -20.86 -6.14
CA ILE A 95 13.41 -20.70 -6.37
C ILE A 95 13.83 -19.26 -6.15
N LYS A 96 14.97 -19.07 -5.51
CA LYS A 96 15.55 -17.77 -5.25
C LYS A 96 15.96 -17.11 -6.56
N VAL A 97 15.53 -15.86 -6.75
CA VAL A 97 15.91 -14.98 -7.86
C VAL A 97 17.01 -14.02 -7.43
N LYS A 98 16.81 -13.37 -6.28
CA LYS A 98 17.74 -12.38 -5.74
C LYS A 98 17.57 -12.22 -4.23
N SER A 99 18.64 -11.83 -3.55
CA SER A 99 18.60 -11.46 -2.13
C SER A 99 19.07 -10.02 -1.95
N PHE A 100 18.49 -9.35 -0.97
CA PHE A 100 18.81 -8.02 -0.53
C PHE A 100 19.00 -8.04 0.98
N SER A 101 20.08 -7.49 1.49
CA SER A 101 20.39 -7.54 2.93
C SER A 101 20.96 -6.22 3.38
N ASP A 102 20.56 -5.82 4.58
CA ASP A 102 21.13 -4.66 5.25
C ASP A 102 21.05 -4.81 6.77
N SER A 103 21.88 -4.06 7.51
CA SER A 103 21.90 -4.07 8.98
C SER A 103 22.31 -2.72 9.52
N ASP A 104 21.77 -2.34 10.69
CA ASP A 104 22.06 -1.08 11.34
C ASP A 104 22.19 -1.28 12.86
N ASN A 105 23.13 -0.55 13.48
CA ASN A 105 23.28 -0.44 14.92
C ASN A 105 22.27 0.55 15.51
N SER A 106 21.01 0.35 15.18
CA SER A 106 19.86 1.12 15.64
C SER A 106 18.68 0.18 15.94
N HIS A 107 17.53 0.75 16.31
CA HIS A 107 16.33 -0.04 16.54
C HIS A 107 15.46 -0.20 15.28
N ARG A 108 15.83 0.41 14.13
CA ARG A 108 15.03 0.30 12.88
C ARG A 108 15.88 0.28 11.63
N ILE A 109 15.40 -0.42 10.61
CA ILE A 109 15.94 -0.36 9.25
C ILE A 109 14.83 -0.64 8.23
N ARG A 110 15.00 -0.09 7.04
CA ARG A 110 14.16 -0.38 5.86
C ARG A 110 15.03 -0.51 4.64
N ILE A 111 14.79 -1.56 3.87
CA ILE A 111 15.31 -1.70 2.51
C ILE A 111 14.21 -1.39 1.49
N TYR A 112 14.61 -0.80 0.37
CA TYR A 112 13.78 -0.53 -0.79
C TYR A 112 14.62 -0.80 -2.03
N GLU A 113 14.36 -1.93 -2.69
CA GLU A 113 15.19 -2.45 -3.75
C GLU A 113 14.35 -2.84 -4.96
N THR A 114 14.89 -2.60 -6.16
CA THR A 114 14.21 -2.93 -7.42
C THR A 114 15.07 -3.84 -8.27
N THR A 115 14.45 -4.81 -8.92
CA THR A 115 15.11 -5.70 -9.87
C THR A 115 14.14 -6.12 -10.98
N LYS A 116 14.67 -6.49 -12.15
CA LYS A 116 13.87 -7.03 -13.26
C LYS A 116 13.50 -8.47 -12.99
N VAL A 117 12.27 -8.82 -13.37
CA VAL A 117 11.75 -10.20 -13.33
C VAL A 117 11.11 -10.60 -14.66
N SER A 118 11.04 -11.90 -14.91
CA SER A 118 10.49 -12.47 -16.16
C SER A 118 8.98 -12.61 -16.09
N LYS A 119 8.31 -12.39 -17.21
CA LYS A 119 6.86 -12.58 -17.36
C LYS A 119 6.46 -14.05 -17.29
N GLY A 120 5.22 -14.31 -16.87
CA GLY A 120 4.64 -15.67 -16.88
C GLY A 120 4.79 -16.43 -15.55
N TYR A 121 5.35 -15.83 -14.51
CA TYR A 121 5.59 -16.49 -13.22
C TYR A 121 4.90 -15.78 -12.07
N LYS A 122 4.77 -16.52 -10.97
CA LYS A 122 4.42 -15.93 -9.65
C LYS A 122 5.70 -15.64 -8.88
N TYR A 123 5.66 -14.59 -8.10
CA TYR A 123 6.75 -14.12 -7.26
C TYR A 123 6.28 -13.85 -5.84
N ARG A 124 7.17 -13.99 -4.88
CA ARG A 124 7.00 -13.57 -3.48
C ARG A 124 8.33 -13.14 -2.90
N VAL A 125 8.27 -12.45 -1.78
CA VAL A 125 9.46 -12.14 -0.97
C VAL A 125 9.36 -12.87 0.36
N VAL A 126 10.42 -13.57 0.72
CA VAL A 126 10.61 -14.15 2.05
C VAL A 126 11.67 -13.33 2.76
N THR A 127 11.29 -12.68 3.86
CA THR A 127 12.17 -11.78 4.60
C THR A 127 12.47 -12.37 5.98
N LYS A 128 13.75 -12.53 6.28
CA LYS A 128 14.25 -12.82 7.62
C LYS A 128 14.69 -11.51 8.27
N VAL A 129 14.05 -11.15 9.37
CA VAL A 129 14.42 -10.00 10.19
C VAL A 129 15.06 -10.46 11.49
N THR A 130 16.01 -9.68 12.01
CA THR A 130 16.65 -9.95 13.28
C THR A 130 16.71 -8.67 14.11
N ALA A 131 16.25 -8.74 15.35
CA ALA A 131 16.46 -7.73 16.38
C ALA A 131 17.44 -8.25 17.44
N ILE A 132 18.33 -7.40 17.90
CA ILE A 132 19.38 -7.75 18.87
C ILE A 132 19.32 -6.77 20.04
N HIS A 133 19.38 -7.32 21.25
CA HIS A 133 19.53 -6.59 22.50
C HIS A 133 20.64 -7.23 23.34
N ASN A 134 21.74 -6.49 23.58
CA ASN A 134 22.87 -6.95 24.40
C ASN A 134 23.38 -8.36 24.02
N GLY A 135 23.42 -8.68 22.71
CA GLY A 135 23.86 -9.96 22.18
C GLY A 135 22.76 -11.03 22.05
N ASP A 136 21.65 -10.90 22.75
CA ASP A 136 20.49 -11.77 22.58
C ASP A 136 19.73 -11.42 21.28
N LYS A 137 19.31 -12.45 20.52
CA LYS A 137 18.76 -12.32 19.18
C LYS A 137 17.33 -12.80 19.11
N GLU A 138 16.46 -11.99 18.53
CA GLU A 138 15.13 -12.39 18.08
C GLU A 138 15.09 -12.42 16.56
N ILE A 139 14.68 -13.57 15.99
CA ILE A 139 14.63 -13.79 14.54
C ILE A 139 13.20 -14.12 14.13
N ARG A 140 12.73 -13.48 13.04
CA ARG A 140 11.42 -13.76 12.44
C ARG A 140 11.53 -13.86 10.92
N THR A 141 10.64 -14.70 10.36
CA THR A 141 10.48 -14.83 8.91
C THR A 141 9.09 -14.40 8.52
N ILE A 142 9.00 -13.53 7.53
CA ILE A 142 7.76 -12.98 6.98
C ILE A 142 7.75 -13.26 5.49
N THR A 143 6.57 -13.57 4.95
CA THR A 143 6.39 -13.77 3.52
C THR A 143 5.38 -12.75 2.98
N SER A 144 5.70 -12.10 1.88
CA SER A 144 4.77 -11.21 1.18
C SER A 144 3.64 -12.00 0.53
N SER A 145 2.58 -11.32 0.13
CA SER A 145 1.64 -11.90 -0.83
C SER A 145 2.31 -12.23 -2.16
N GLU A 146 1.74 -13.19 -2.85
CA GLU A 146 2.18 -13.56 -4.19
C GLU A 146 1.77 -12.49 -5.22
N GLN A 147 2.68 -12.20 -6.14
CA GLN A 147 2.42 -11.33 -7.29
C GLN A 147 2.63 -12.14 -8.58
N LYS A 148 1.72 -12.02 -9.53
CA LYS A 148 1.86 -12.62 -10.86
C LYS A 148 2.30 -11.56 -11.86
N TYR A 149 3.30 -11.87 -12.65
CA TYR A 149 3.76 -10.99 -13.74
C TYR A 149 3.77 -11.73 -15.07
#